data_492bc860ebbcef5d2843608a55cf9f42
#
_entry.id   492bc860ebbcef5d2843608a55cf9f42
#
_cell.length_a   1.000
_cell.length_b   1.000
_cell.length_c   1.000
_cell.angle_alpha   90.00
_cell.angle_beta   90.00
_cell.angle_gamma   90.00
#
_symmetry.space_group_name_H-M   'P 1'
#
loop_
_entity.id
_entity.type
_entity.pdbx_description
1 polymer ?
#
loop_
_entity_poly.entity_id
_entity_poly.type
_entity_poly.pdbx_seq_one_letter_code
_entity_poly.pdbx_strand_id
1 'polypeptide(L)'
;MWSQVYDPFNNIWLSTMAAAIPVVVMLAALAFFHIKAHIAALMGLVSALVVAIVGFTMPTDTALSAALYGAAYGLFPIGWIILNVIFLYQLTDRKGQFKILRESIAGISGDRRLQLLLIAFSFGAFFEGAGGFGTPVAVTGAMLIGLGFAPLAASGLSLIANTAPVAYGALGTPIIALAGVTGLDMLELSGMVGRQLPLFSLIVPFWLVWAFCGFRGMIAIWPAVLVAGAAFAIPQYLISNFHGPWLVDVGAAVSSMVCLTLFLKIWKPKSIMTSANGKFDGGNQSGASVGGGHNYSRKEVMTAWTPWLILSVIVLLWGIPEWKKALDGISLIKIEWSHLHNMVQKMPPVAAVPKIEEAIFKLNWLSATGTGIFIASVISAFLMGYRIREMLAVYWETFKLLKYSLMTIAAMLALGYCTRYSGVDSTLGLAFANTGVLYPFFGTLLGWLGVALTGSDTASNVLFGGLQKTSAEQLGLNPVLMAAANSSGGVMGKMIDAQSIVVASTATKWYGHEGEILRYVFFHSIALAALVGILVTLQAYVHPFTLLVH
;
A
#
# COMPACT_ATOMS: atom_id res chain seq x y z
N MET A 1 -16.84 -16.95 28.73
CA MET A 1 -16.91 -16.98 27.25
C MET A 1 -18.10 -16.14 26.82
N TRP A 2 -17.94 -15.22 25.87
CA TRP A 2 -18.96 -14.33 25.36
C TRP A 2 -19.28 -14.66 23.90
N SER A 3 -20.56 -14.68 23.55
CA SER A 3 -21.02 -14.98 22.19
C SER A 3 -21.31 -13.68 21.44
N GLN A 4 -20.83 -13.56 20.22
CA GLN A 4 -21.08 -12.38 19.39
C GLN A 4 -22.57 -12.25 19.07
N VAL A 5 -23.06 -11.01 19.12
CA VAL A 5 -24.42 -10.63 18.76
C VAL A 5 -24.33 -9.70 17.54
N TYR A 6 -25.09 -9.97 16.48
CA TYR A 6 -25.01 -9.19 15.24
C TYR A 6 -26.21 -8.24 15.04
N ASP A 7 -27.25 -8.40 15.83
CA ASP A 7 -28.40 -7.49 15.88
C ASP A 7 -28.78 -7.17 17.34
N PRO A 8 -27.91 -6.41 18.07
CA PRO A 8 -28.10 -6.15 19.49
C PRO A 8 -29.34 -5.32 19.80
N PHE A 9 -29.89 -4.60 18.83
CA PHE A 9 -31.09 -3.75 19.03
C PHE A 9 -32.36 -4.39 18.51
N ASN A 10 -32.34 -5.67 18.08
CA ASN A 10 -33.46 -6.36 17.41
C ASN A 10 -34.04 -5.53 16.24
N ASN A 11 -33.19 -4.77 15.60
CA ASN A 11 -33.44 -3.96 14.41
C ASN A 11 -32.15 -3.81 13.62
N ILE A 12 -32.06 -4.51 12.50
CA ILE A 12 -30.85 -4.57 11.68
C ILE A 12 -30.35 -3.19 11.23
N TRP A 13 -31.25 -2.24 10.98
CA TRP A 13 -30.87 -0.89 10.59
C TRP A 13 -30.22 -0.12 11.74
N LEU A 14 -30.76 -0.19 12.95
CA LEU A 14 -30.18 0.44 14.14
C LEU A 14 -28.84 -0.22 14.49
N SER A 15 -28.77 -1.53 14.42
CA SER A 15 -27.54 -2.29 14.69
C SER A 15 -26.46 -1.96 13.66
N THR A 16 -26.80 -1.82 12.38
CA THR A 16 -25.89 -1.40 11.31
C THR A 16 -25.42 0.05 11.52
N MET A 17 -26.32 0.97 11.88
CA MET A 17 -25.96 2.36 12.18
C MET A 17 -24.99 2.44 13.37
N ALA A 18 -25.24 1.70 14.43
CA ALA A 18 -24.35 1.61 15.59
C ALA A 18 -22.98 1.02 15.20
N ALA A 19 -22.97 -0.05 14.41
CA ALA A 19 -21.76 -0.67 13.91
C ALA A 19 -20.94 0.26 12.99
N ALA A 20 -21.60 1.18 12.28
CA ALA A 20 -20.93 2.16 11.41
C ALA A 20 -20.25 3.31 12.18
N ILE A 21 -20.62 3.57 13.44
CA ILE A 21 -20.11 4.72 14.23
C ILE A 21 -18.58 4.79 14.26
N PRO A 22 -17.83 3.72 14.56
CA PRO A 22 -16.37 3.80 14.61
C PRO A 22 -15.74 4.25 13.30
N VAL A 23 -16.22 3.70 12.19
CA VAL A 23 -15.78 4.04 10.84
C VAL A 23 -16.14 5.48 10.50
N VAL A 24 -17.39 5.89 10.73
CA VAL A 24 -17.88 7.25 10.46
C VAL A 24 -17.12 8.28 11.28
N VAL A 25 -16.90 8.03 12.58
CA VAL A 25 -16.14 8.94 13.47
C VAL A 25 -14.73 9.13 12.95
N MET A 26 -14.03 8.05 12.60
CA MET A 26 -12.67 8.14 12.11
C MET A 26 -12.59 8.85 10.75
N LEU A 27 -13.46 8.47 9.79
CA LEU A 27 -13.47 9.07 8.46
C LEU A 27 -13.89 10.54 8.51
N ALA A 28 -14.89 10.91 9.33
CA ALA A 28 -15.30 12.29 9.51
C ALA A 28 -14.17 13.13 10.13
N ALA A 29 -13.48 12.61 11.15
CA ALA A 29 -12.34 13.28 11.77
C ALA A 29 -11.23 13.58 10.74
N LEU A 30 -10.95 12.65 9.83
CA LEU A 30 -9.93 12.84 8.79
C LEU A 30 -10.39 13.77 7.67
N ALA A 31 -11.57 13.50 7.08
CA ALA A 31 -12.02 14.13 5.85
C ALA A 31 -12.64 15.51 6.06
N PHE A 32 -13.44 15.71 7.10
CA PHE A 32 -14.17 16.97 7.34
C PHE A 32 -13.50 17.86 8.35
N PHE A 33 -12.94 17.29 9.43
CA PHE A 33 -12.33 18.07 10.50
C PHE A 33 -10.82 18.21 10.35
N HIS A 34 -10.20 17.56 9.35
CA HIS A 34 -8.75 17.60 9.09
C HIS A 34 -7.89 17.29 10.33
N ILE A 35 -8.39 16.42 11.20
CA ILE A 35 -7.70 15.99 12.43
C ILE A 35 -6.51 15.11 12.04
N LYS A 36 -5.40 15.23 12.76
CA LYS A 36 -4.20 14.42 12.54
C LYS A 36 -4.51 12.93 12.63
N ALA A 37 -3.96 12.12 11.74
CA ALA A 37 -4.29 10.70 11.59
C ALA A 37 -4.22 9.88 12.89
N HIS A 38 -3.20 10.13 13.74
CA HIS A 38 -3.07 9.43 15.03
C HIS A 38 -4.18 9.78 16.02
N ILE A 39 -4.69 11.02 16.00
CA ILE A 39 -5.81 11.44 16.85
C ILE A 39 -7.12 10.87 16.31
N ALA A 40 -7.34 10.93 14.99
CA ALA A 40 -8.51 10.36 14.34
C ALA A 40 -8.60 8.84 14.57
N ALA A 41 -7.47 8.12 14.50
CA ALA A 41 -7.40 6.70 14.80
C ALA A 41 -7.76 6.40 16.28
N LEU A 42 -7.29 7.22 17.21
CA LEU A 42 -7.66 7.10 18.63
C LEU A 42 -9.15 7.41 18.86
N MET A 43 -9.72 8.42 18.20
CA MET A 43 -11.17 8.71 18.27
C MET A 43 -11.99 7.53 17.72
N GLY A 44 -11.56 6.96 16.59
CA GLY A 44 -12.15 5.75 16.04
C GLY A 44 -12.09 4.57 17.02
N LEU A 45 -10.92 4.33 17.62
CA LEU A 45 -10.74 3.28 18.63
C LEU A 45 -11.64 3.47 19.86
N VAL A 46 -11.68 4.68 20.42
CA VAL A 46 -12.56 4.98 21.57
C VAL A 46 -14.03 4.73 21.21
N SER A 47 -14.46 5.18 20.04
CA SER A 47 -15.83 4.94 19.58
C SER A 47 -16.09 3.44 19.35
N ALA A 48 -15.11 2.67 18.82
CA ALA A 48 -15.23 1.23 18.67
C ALA A 48 -15.37 0.50 20.02
N LEU A 49 -14.61 0.90 21.03
CA LEU A 49 -14.72 0.35 22.39
C LEU A 49 -16.09 0.68 23.00
N VAL A 50 -16.56 1.90 22.87
CA VAL A 50 -17.90 2.29 23.35
C VAL A 50 -18.98 1.48 22.66
N VAL A 51 -18.95 1.36 21.34
CA VAL A 51 -19.93 0.57 20.57
C VAL A 51 -19.87 -0.91 20.97
N ALA A 52 -18.66 -1.49 21.09
CA ALA A 52 -18.49 -2.89 21.48
C ALA A 52 -19.04 -3.17 22.87
N ILE A 53 -18.74 -2.32 23.86
CA ILE A 53 -19.10 -2.54 25.26
C ILE A 53 -20.60 -2.20 25.49
N VAL A 54 -21.04 -1.01 25.05
CA VAL A 54 -22.38 -0.51 25.34
C VAL A 54 -23.41 -1.02 24.32
N GLY A 55 -23.05 -0.99 23.03
CA GLY A 55 -23.96 -1.40 21.95
C GLY A 55 -24.03 -2.92 21.81
N PHE A 56 -22.91 -3.58 21.73
CA PHE A 56 -22.82 -5.04 21.47
C PHE A 56 -22.66 -5.88 22.75
N THR A 57 -22.67 -5.26 23.92
CA THR A 57 -22.60 -5.93 25.23
C THR A 57 -21.36 -6.81 25.43
N MET A 58 -20.27 -6.48 24.76
CA MET A 58 -18.98 -7.18 24.92
C MET A 58 -18.40 -6.89 26.32
N PRO A 59 -17.90 -7.89 27.07
CA PRO A 59 -17.25 -7.63 28.35
C PRO A 59 -16.09 -6.64 28.22
N THR A 60 -15.99 -5.70 29.14
CA THR A 60 -15.02 -4.59 29.06
C THR A 60 -13.58 -5.08 29.03
N ASP A 61 -13.23 -6.09 29.85
CA ASP A 61 -11.92 -6.73 29.89
C ASP A 61 -11.57 -7.39 28.54
N THR A 62 -12.52 -8.06 27.92
CA THR A 62 -12.36 -8.69 26.59
C THR A 62 -12.22 -7.64 25.48
N ALA A 63 -12.99 -6.55 25.53
CA ALA A 63 -12.91 -5.47 24.55
C ALA A 63 -11.55 -4.74 24.62
N LEU A 64 -11.11 -4.39 25.84
CA LEU A 64 -9.78 -3.78 26.05
C LEU A 64 -8.65 -4.72 25.66
N SER A 65 -8.77 -6.01 25.97
CA SER A 65 -7.82 -7.03 25.58
C SER A 65 -7.71 -7.18 24.06
N ALA A 66 -8.83 -7.16 23.34
CA ALA A 66 -8.87 -7.16 21.86
C ALA A 66 -8.16 -5.93 21.27
N ALA A 67 -8.41 -4.75 21.84
CA ALA A 67 -7.72 -3.52 21.43
C ALA A 67 -6.21 -3.59 21.66
N LEU A 68 -5.77 -4.07 22.84
CA LEU A 68 -4.35 -4.24 23.14
C LEU A 68 -3.68 -5.29 22.25
N TYR A 69 -4.38 -6.39 21.93
CA TYR A 69 -3.91 -7.39 20.98
C TYR A 69 -3.68 -6.79 19.59
N GLY A 70 -4.64 -6.00 19.10
CA GLY A 70 -4.52 -5.28 17.83
C GLY A 70 -3.38 -4.26 17.84
N ALA A 71 -3.21 -3.48 18.93
CA ALA A 71 -2.11 -2.54 19.08
C ALA A 71 -0.75 -3.25 19.05
N ALA A 72 -0.61 -4.38 19.75
CA ALA A 72 0.59 -5.20 19.72
C ALA A 72 0.89 -5.70 18.31
N TYR A 73 -0.13 -6.19 17.56
CA TYR A 73 0.02 -6.61 16.18
C TYR A 73 0.41 -5.45 15.25
N GLY A 74 -0.11 -4.26 15.49
CA GLY A 74 0.26 -3.05 14.77
C GLY A 74 1.72 -2.64 14.99
N LEU A 75 2.25 -2.79 16.20
CA LEU A 75 3.64 -2.49 16.50
C LEU A 75 4.58 -3.61 16.03
N PHE A 76 4.17 -4.86 16.17
CA PHE A 76 4.90 -6.03 15.71
C PHE A 76 3.93 -7.06 15.08
N PRO A 77 4.05 -7.40 13.78
CA PRO A 77 5.21 -7.19 12.90
C PRO A 77 5.21 -5.87 12.10
N ILE A 78 4.09 -5.15 11.98
CA ILE A 78 3.92 -4.05 11.01
C ILE A 78 4.83 -2.86 11.33
N GLY A 79 4.74 -2.31 12.52
CA GLY A 79 5.58 -1.18 12.96
C GLY A 79 7.07 -1.50 12.91
N TRP A 80 7.43 -2.75 13.20
CA TRP A 80 8.80 -3.25 13.12
C TRP A 80 9.35 -3.22 11.69
N ILE A 81 8.54 -3.60 10.68
CA ILE A 81 8.90 -3.49 9.26
C ILE A 81 9.15 -2.02 8.90
N ILE A 82 8.18 -1.16 9.21
CA ILE A 82 8.20 0.25 8.85
C ILE A 82 9.40 0.99 9.47
N LEU A 83 9.66 0.76 10.75
CA LEU A 83 10.77 1.38 11.47
C LEU A 83 12.12 1.03 10.80
N ASN A 84 12.31 -0.24 10.46
CA ASN A 84 13.59 -0.71 9.93
C ASN A 84 13.81 -0.35 8.45
N VAL A 85 12.76 -0.30 7.63
CA VAL A 85 12.92 0.13 6.24
C VAL A 85 13.19 1.63 6.15
N ILE A 86 12.53 2.46 6.96
CA ILE A 86 12.82 3.90 7.00
C ILE A 86 14.20 4.17 7.60
N PHE A 87 14.66 3.35 8.53
CA PHE A 87 16.04 3.42 9.03
C PHE A 87 17.05 3.20 7.90
N LEU A 88 16.88 2.19 7.05
CA LEU A 88 17.73 1.98 5.88
C LEU A 88 17.69 3.18 4.93
N TYR A 89 16.50 3.71 4.66
CA TYR A 89 16.33 4.93 3.85
C TYR A 89 17.14 6.11 4.42
N GLN A 90 17.00 6.40 5.71
CA GLN A 90 17.72 7.49 6.38
C GLN A 90 19.25 7.31 6.32
N LEU A 91 19.75 6.08 6.45
CA LEU A 91 21.17 5.78 6.32
C LEU A 91 21.69 6.12 4.90
N THR A 92 20.95 5.70 3.87
CA THR A 92 21.32 5.92 2.46
C THR A 92 21.21 7.39 2.06
N ASP A 93 20.20 8.10 2.54
CA ASP A 93 19.99 9.51 2.26
C ASP A 93 21.09 10.39 2.85
N ARG A 94 21.46 10.17 4.13
CA ARG A 94 22.54 10.92 4.81
C ARG A 94 23.90 10.77 4.19
N LYS A 95 24.20 9.64 3.55
CA LYS A 95 25.44 9.42 2.81
C LYS A 95 25.38 9.93 1.35
N GLY A 96 24.27 10.55 0.96
CA GLY A 96 24.09 11.09 -0.39
C GLY A 96 23.94 10.02 -1.47
N GLN A 97 23.89 8.74 -1.11
CA GLN A 97 23.73 7.63 -2.08
C GLN A 97 22.38 7.73 -2.78
N PHE A 98 21.36 8.17 -2.05
CA PHE A 98 20.04 8.39 -2.58
C PHE A 98 20.00 9.47 -3.68
N LYS A 99 20.77 10.55 -3.51
CA LYS A 99 20.93 11.60 -4.53
C LYS A 99 21.56 11.03 -5.81
N ILE A 100 22.58 10.18 -5.69
CA ILE A 100 23.24 9.52 -6.82
C ILE A 100 22.24 8.66 -7.60
N LEU A 101 21.42 7.86 -6.92
CA LEU A 101 20.37 7.06 -7.55
C LEU A 101 19.41 7.93 -8.36
N ARG A 102 18.87 8.96 -7.74
CA ARG A 102 17.91 9.89 -8.36
C ARG A 102 18.47 10.54 -9.62
N GLU A 103 19.69 11.09 -9.54
CA GLU A 103 20.30 11.82 -10.65
C GLU A 103 20.74 10.88 -11.78
N SER A 104 21.18 9.66 -11.46
CA SER A 104 21.55 8.65 -12.46
C SER A 104 20.35 8.19 -13.30
N ILE A 105 19.17 8.07 -12.70
CA ILE A 105 17.94 7.69 -13.40
C ILE A 105 17.42 8.83 -14.27
N ALA A 106 17.45 10.07 -13.77
CA ALA A 106 17.01 11.24 -14.51
C ALA A 106 17.82 11.47 -15.80
N GLY A 107 19.09 11.07 -15.82
CA GLY A 107 20.00 11.22 -16.97
C GLY A 107 19.85 10.19 -18.10
N ILE A 108 18.98 9.15 -17.96
CA ILE A 108 18.87 8.05 -18.93
C ILE A 108 18.28 8.50 -20.28
N SER A 109 17.35 9.44 -20.30
CA SER A 109 16.68 9.91 -21.53
C SER A 109 16.39 11.41 -21.49
N GLY A 110 16.48 12.07 -22.67
CA GLY A 110 16.05 13.46 -22.86
C GLY A 110 14.55 13.62 -23.21
N ASP A 111 13.83 12.52 -23.49
CA ASP A 111 12.40 12.55 -23.82
C ASP A 111 11.58 12.59 -22.52
N ARG A 112 10.72 13.61 -22.38
CA ARG A 112 9.89 13.83 -21.17
C ARG A 112 8.95 12.67 -20.87
N ARG A 113 8.45 11.98 -21.86
CA ARG A 113 7.56 10.81 -21.72
C ARG A 113 8.32 9.63 -21.11
N LEU A 114 9.56 9.41 -21.56
CA LEU A 114 10.43 8.36 -21.04
C LEU A 114 10.94 8.69 -19.64
N GLN A 115 11.24 9.95 -19.36
CA GLN A 115 11.56 10.43 -18.02
C GLN A 115 10.39 10.21 -17.05
N LEU A 116 9.15 10.48 -17.50
CA LEU A 116 7.95 10.23 -16.71
C LEU A 116 7.79 8.75 -16.36
N LEU A 117 8.02 7.84 -17.31
CA LEU A 117 7.96 6.39 -17.07
C LEU A 117 9.05 5.93 -16.09
N LEU A 118 10.29 6.38 -16.30
CA LEU A 118 11.41 5.98 -15.43
C LEU A 118 11.27 6.53 -14.01
N ILE A 119 10.86 7.79 -13.87
CA ILE A 119 10.85 8.50 -12.59
C ILE A 119 9.53 8.28 -11.85
N ALA A 120 8.39 8.67 -12.46
CA ALA A 120 7.12 8.62 -11.74
C ALA A 120 6.62 7.19 -11.59
N PHE A 121 6.68 6.37 -12.64
CA PHE A 121 6.19 5.00 -12.58
C PHE A 121 7.22 4.05 -11.93
N SER A 122 8.36 3.78 -12.58
CA SER A 122 9.26 2.71 -12.11
C SER A 122 10.01 3.08 -10.83
N PHE A 123 10.60 4.29 -10.76
CA PHE A 123 11.33 4.72 -9.57
C PHE A 123 10.39 5.11 -8.43
N GLY A 124 9.24 5.70 -8.74
CA GLY A 124 8.16 5.94 -7.77
C GLY A 124 7.68 4.66 -7.09
N ALA A 125 7.48 3.60 -7.87
CA ALA A 125 7.09 2.30 -7.35
C ALA A 125 8.16 1.66 -6.46
N PHE A 126 9.44 1.84 -6.79
CA PHE A 126 10.54 1.43 -5.92
C PHE A 126 10.45 2.08 -4.54
N PHE A 127 10.13 3.39 -4.49
CA PHE A 127 9.94 4.09 -3.23
C PHE A 127 8.70 3.68 -2.47
N GLU A 128 7.61 3.37 -3.16
CA GLU A 128 6.41 2.85 -2.49
C GLU A 128 6.72 1.51 -1.83
N GLY A 129 7.38 0.60 -2.54
CA GLY A 129 7.81 -0.68 -1.99
C GLY A 129 8.79 -0.55 -0.82
N ALA A 130 9.74 0.38 -0.92
CA ALA A 130 10.80 0.56 0.07
C ALA A 130 10.38 1.40 1.28
N GLY A 131 9.45 2.34 1.15
CA GLY A 131 9.14 3.29 2.21
C GLY A 131 7.67 3.62 2.40
N GLY A 132 6.87 3.63 1.34
CA GLY A 132 5.47 4.05 1.40
C GLY A 132 5.26 5.48 1.93
N PHE A 133 4.14 5.70 2.61
CA PHE A 133 3.83 6.92 3.41
C PHE A 133 3.98 8.27 2.69
N GLY A 134 3.66 8.33 1.38
CA GLY A 134 3.73 9.57 0.60
C GLY A 134 5.14 9.94 0.11
N THR A 135 6.19 9.21 0.53
CA THR A 135 7.57 9.39 0.05
C THR A 135 7.68 9.32 -1.48
N PRO A 136 7.02 8.35 -2.17
CA PRO A 136 7.07 8.26 -3.63
C PRO A 136 6.62 9.54 -4.31
N VAL A 137 5.46 10.06 -3.92
CA VAL A 137 4.86 11.26 -4.53
C VAL A 137 5.72 12.50 -4.28
N ALA A 138 6.29 12.63 -3.06
CA ALA A 138 7.20 13.72 -2.72
C ALA A 138 8.45 13.72 -3.59
N VAL A 139 9.08 12.55 -3.74
CA VAL A 139 10.32 12.40 -4.50
C VAL A 139 10.08 12.58 -6.00
N THR A 140 9.10 11.86 -6.55
CA THR A 140 8.80 11.92 -7.99
C THR A 140 8.29 13.28 -8.41
N GLY A 141 7.42 13.93 -7.61
CA GLY A 141 6.96 15.29 -7.85
C GLY A 141 8.10 16.30 -7.88
N ALA A 142 9.01 16.26 -6.90
CA ALA A 142 10.18 17.13 -6.86
C ALA A 142 11.14 16.89 -8.04
N MET A 143 11.33 15.63 -8.45
CA MET A 143 12.16 15.29 -9.62
C MET A 143 11.54 15.81 -10.93
N LEU A 144 10.24 15.64 -11.12
CA LEU A 144 9.54 16.12 -12.32
C LEU A 144 9.61 17.66 -12.40
N ILE A 145 9.43 18.37 -11.30
CA ILE A 145 9.66 19.83 -11.25
C ILE A 145 11.11 20.19 -11.63
N GLY A 146 12.08 19.48 -11.06
CA GLY A 146 13.49 19.68 -11.40
C GLY A 146 13.82 19.45 -12.88
N LEU A 147 13.01 18.67 -13.58
CA LEU A 147 13.07 18.44 -15.02
C LEU A 147 12.23 19.44 -15.82
N GLY A 148 11.54 20.37 -15.16
CA GLY A 148 10.77 21.45 -15.81
C GLY A 148 9.32 21.08 -16.13
N PHE A 149 8.76 20.01 -15.57
CA PHE A 149 7.32 19.75 -15.67
C PHE A 149 6.52 20.86 -14.97
N ALA A 150 5.34 21.20 -15.52
CA ALA A 150 4.45 22.13 -14.84
C ALA A 150 3.96 21.57 -13.50
N PRO A 151 3.79 22.41 -12.45
CA PRO A 151 3.43 21.93 -11.10
C PRO A 151 2.20 21.04 -11.04
N LEU A 152 1.11 21.39 -11.73
CA LEU A 152 -0.10 20.56 -11.83
C LEU A 152 0.19 19.20 -12.43
N ALA A 153 0.91 19.16 -13.56
CA ALA A 153 1.28 17.92 -14.22
C ALA A 153 2.20 17.07 -13.35
N ALA A 154 3.24 17.66 -12.74
CA ALA A 154 4.15 16.96 -11.85
C ALA A 154 3.42 16.34 -10.66
N SER A 155 2.51 17.09 -10.02
CA SER A 155 1.68 16.62 -8.89
C SER A 155 0.74 15.51 -9.32
N GLY A 156 -0.09 15.75 -10.33
CA GLY A 156 -1.12 14.80 -10.76
C GLY A 156 -0.53 13.50 -11.35
N LEU A 157 0.51 13.61 -12.17
CA LEU A 157 1.16 12.44 -12.77
C LEU A 157 1.90 11.58 -11.74
N SER A 158 2.51 12.19 -10.70
CA SER A 158 3.08 11.45 -9.59
C SER A 158 2.03 10.67 -8.79
N LEU A 159 0.85 11.26 -8.58
CA LEU A 159 -0.28 10.61 -7.92
C LEU A 159 -0.85 9.45 -8.75
N ILE A 160 -1.02 9.63 -10.07
CA ILE A 160 -1.50 8.58 -10.96
C ILE A 160 -0.50 7.40 -11.01
N ALA A 161 0.78 7.69 -11.15
CA ALA A 161 1.81 6.66 -11.22
C ALA A 161 1.91 5.83 -9.93
N ASN A 162 1.65 6.46 -8.77
CA ASN A 162 1.77 5.80 -7.46
C ASN A 162 0.70 4.73 -7.22
N THR A 163 -0.35 4.63 -8.03
CA THR A 163 -1.43 3.65 -7.80
C THR A 163 -1.03 2.19 -8.04
N ALA A 164 -0.09 1.94 -8.94
CA ALA A 164 0.32 0.58 -9.28
C ALA A 164 0.97 -0.19 -8.11
N PRO A 165 1.84 0.42 -7.26
CA PRO A 165 2.53 -0.28 -6.19
C PRO A 165 1.83 -0.25 -4.82
N VAL A 166 0.85 0.60 -4.56
CA VAL A 166 0.35 0.92 -3.20
C VAL A 166 -0.09 -0.31 -2.38
N ALA A 167 -0.67 -1.34 -2.99
CA ALA A 167 -1.13 -2.55 -2.27
C ALA A 167 0.02 -3.33 -1.60
N TYR A 168 1.22 -3.24 -2.16
CA TYR A 168 2.42 -3.90 -1.62
C TYR A 168 3.43 -2.90 -1.05
N GLY A 169 2.99 -1.66 -0.84
CA GLY A 169 3.80 -0.59 -0.29
C GLY A 169 4.38 -0.92 1.08
N ALA A 170 5.51 -0.28 1.42
CA ALA A 170 6.26 -0.53 2.66
C ALA A 170 6.43 -2.04 2.95
N LEU A 171 6.93 -2.78 1.94
CA LEU A 171 7.18 -4.23 1.99
C LEU A 171 5.94 -5.06 2.38
N GLY A 172 4.79 -4.74 1.77
CA GLY A 172 3.56 -5.51 1.87
C GLY A 172 2.74 -5.29 3.14
N THR A 173 2.99 -4.22 3.87
CA THR A 173 2.25 -3.93 5.11
C THR A 173 0.73 -3.86 4.94
N PRO A 174 0.13 -3.38 3.82
CA PRO A 174 -1.33 -3.42 3.63
C PRO A 174 -1.90 -4.84 3.63
N ILE A 175 -1.23 -5.77 2.96
CA ILE A 175 -1.65 -7.18 2.90
C ILE A 175 -1.48 -7.87 4.25
N ILE A 176 -0.40 -7.57 4.99
CA ILE A 176 -0.16 -8.11 6.33
C ILE A 176 -1.26 -7.65 7.29
N ALA A 177 -1.64 -6.37 7.22
CA ALA A 177 -2.72 -5.83 8.03
C ALA A 177 -4.08 -6.46 7.67
N LEU A 178 -4.36 -6.63 6.37
CA LEU A 178 -5.57 -7.28 5.88
C LEU A 178 -5.68 -8.72 6.39
N ALA A 179 -4.61 -9.51 6.30
CA ALA A 179 -4.54 -10.86 6.86
C ALA A 179 -4.80 -10.87 8.37
N GLY A 180 -4.24 -9.91 9.11
CA GLY A 180 -4.43 -9.74 10.54
C GLY A 180 -5.90 -9.57 10.94
N VAL A 181 -6.60 -8.62 10.33
CA VAL A 181 -8.00 -8.31 10.69
C VAL A 181 -9.00 -9.33 10.16
N THR A 182 -8.74 -9.93 8.99
CA THR A 182 -9.65 -10.93 8.41
C THR A 182 -9.41 -12.34 8.93
N GLY A 183 -8.18 -12.65 9.36
CA GLY A 183 -7.74 -14.01 9.68
C GLY A 183 -7.66 -14.94 8.45
N LEU A 184 -7.63 -14.38 7.24
CA LEU A 184 -7.38 -15.11 6.00
C LEU A 184 -5.88 -15.35 5.82
N ASP A 185 -5.52 -16.34 5.01
CA ASP A 185 -4.11 -16.62 4.72
C ASP A 185 -3.46 -15.46 3.96
N MET A 186 -2.30 -15.03 4.43
CA MET A 186 -1.59 -13.88 3.89
C MET A 186 -1.04 -14.13 2.48
N LEU A 187 -0.61 -15.36 2.18
CA LEU A 187 -0.08 -15.71 0.85
C LEU A 187 -1.22 -15.80 -0.17
N GLU A 188 -2.38 -16.32 0.22
CA GLU A 188 -3.57 -16.33 -0.63
C GLU A 188 -4.04 -14.91 -0.92
N LEU A 189 -4.08 -14.01 0.07
CA LEU A 189 -4.40 -12.59 -0.11
C LEU A 189 -3.39 -11.90 -1.03
N SER A 190 -2.10 -12.13 -0.80
CA SER A 190 -1.04 -11.60 -1.66
C SER A 190 -1.21 -12.07 -3.10
N GLY A 191 -1.41 -13.37 -3.30
CA GLY A 191 -1.63 -13.97 -4.62
C GLY A 191 -2.88 -13.43 -5.31
N MET A 192 -3.98 -13.24 -4.57
CA MET A 192 -5.23 -12.74 -5.15
C MET A 192 -5.12 -11.27 -5.60
N VAL A 193 -4.52 -10.39 -4.78
CA VAL A 193 -4.20 -9.01 -5.20
C VAL A 193 -3.27 -9.03 -6.41
N GLY A 194 -2.29 -9.96 -6.44
CA GLY A 194 -1.39 -10.19 -7.57
C GLY A 194 -2.03 -10.83 -8.81
N ARG A 195 -3.30 -11.18 -8.77
CA ARG A 195 -4.12 -11.59 -9.94
C ARG A 195 -5.10 -10.50 -10.37
N GLN A 196 -5.21 -9.44 -9.59
CA GLN A 196 -6.05 -8.26 -9.88
C GLN A 196 -5.20 -7.11 -10.44
N LEU A 197 -4.13 -6.73 -9.76
CA LEU A 197 -3.37 -5.51 -10.07
C LEU A 197 -2.41 -5.57 -11.27
N PRO A 198 -1.77 -6.69 -11.66
CA PRO A 198 -0.83 -6.70 -12.79
C PRO A 198 -1.44 -6.20 -14.11
N LEU A 199 -2.74 -6.44 -14.34
CA LEU A 199 -3.43 -5.88 -15.49
C LEU A 199 -3.42 -4.34 -15.46
N PHE A 200 -3.65 -3.76 -14.28
CA PHE A 200 -3.63 -2.30 -14.09
C PHE A 200 -2.21 -1.76 -14.11
N SER A 201 -1.23 -2.49 -13.57
CA SER A 201 0.18 -2.13 -13.66
C SER A 201 0.70 -2.10 -15.10
N LEU A 202 0.09 -2.90 -15.98
CA LEU A 202 0.33 -2.83 -17.42
C LEU A 202 -0.36 -1.61 -18.06
N ILE A 203 -1.58 -1.27 -17.62
CA ILE A 203 -2.40 -0.17 -18.17
C ILE A 203 -1.91 1.20 -17.67
N VAL A 204 -1.54 1.32 -16.39
CA VAL A 204 -1.17 2.61 -15.76
C VAL A 204 -0.07 3.36 -16.50
N PRO A 205 1.02 2.77 -17.01
CA PRO A 205 2.01 3.48 -17.82
C PRO A 205 1.42 4.11 -19.10
N PHE A 206 0.50 3.41 -19.79
CA PHE A 206 -0.21 3.95 -20.94
C PHE A 206 -1.12 5.10 -20.52
N TRP A 207 -1.87 4.91 -19.44
CA TRP A 207 -2.75 5.93 -18.86
C TRP A 207 -1.98 7.19 -18.47
N LEU A 208 -0.83 7.00 -17.83
CA LEU A 208 0.06 8.07 -17.37
C LEU A 208 0.58 8.92 -18.53
N VAL A 209 1.09 8.28 -19.59
CA VAL A 209 1.59 9.00 -20.79
C VAL A 209 0.43 9.64 -21.55
N TRP A 210 -0.72 8.98 -21.61
CA TRP A 210 -1.93 9.56 -22.22
C TRP A 210 -2.40 10.81 -21.45
N ALA A 211 -2.45 10.76 -20.14
CA ALA A 211 -2.80 11.91 -19.30
C ALA A 211 -1.83 13.08 -19.48
N PHE A 212 -0.54 12.79 -19.72
CA PHE A 212 0.49 13.82 -19.92
C PHE A 212 0.42 14.48 -21.30
N CYS A 213 0.38 13.72 -22.39
CA CYS A 213 0.58 14.25 -23.73
C CYS A 213 -0.45 13.78 -24.78
N GLY A 214 -1.57 13.23 -24.30
CA GLY A 214 -2.65 12.74 -25.15
C GLY A 214 -2.35 11.44 -25.89
N PHE A 215 -3.36 10.92 -26.62
CA PHE A 215 -3.30 9.61 -27.24
C PHE A 215 -2.18 9.49 -28.31
N ARG A 216 -2.00 10.53 -29.14
CA ARG A 216 -0.94 10.54 -30.18
C ARG A 216 0.46 10.48 -29.59
N GLY A 217 0.69 11.23 -28.49
CA GLY A 217 1.96 11.23 -27.78
C GLY A 217 2.27 9.88 -27.13
N MET A 218 1.25 9.21 -26.58
CA MET A 218 1.34 7.88 -26.02
C MET A 218 1.68 6.83 -27.08
N ILE A 219 0.95 6.81 -28.20
CA ILE A 219 1.20 5.85 -29.30
C ILE A 219 2.59 6.03 -29.92
N ALA A 220 3.13 7.25 -29.94
CA ALA A 220 4.46 7.48 -30.49
C ALA A 220 5.58 6.74 -29.73
N ILE A 221 5.37 6.37 -28.47
CA ILE A 221 6.34 5.63 -27.63
C ILE A 221 5.77 4.33 -27.06
N TRP A 222 4.68 3.78 -27.62
CA TRP A 222 4.01 2.60 -27.07
C TRP A 222 4.92 1.39 -26.77
N PRO A 223 6.00 1.10 -27.55
CA PRO A 223 6.86 -0.03 -27.22
C PRO A 223 7.59 0.16 -25.88
N ALA A 224 8.05 1.38 -25.59
CA ALA A 224 8.70 1.68 -24.32
C ALA A 224 7.69 1.65 -23.16
N VAL A 225 6.46 2.12 -23.37
CA VAL A 225 5.37 2.05 -22.40
C VAL A 225 5.02 0.60 -22.08
N LEU A 226 4.92 -0.25 -23.10
CA LEU A 226 4.65 -1.68 -22.96
C LEU A 226 5.77 -2.38 -22.19
N VAL A 227 7.04 -2.09 -22.50
CA VAL A 227 8.19 -2.66 -21.79
C VAL A 227 8.16 -2.26 -20.31
N ALA A 228 7.92 -0.98 -20.01
CA ALA A 228 7.84 -0.52 -18.63
C ALA A 228 6.73 -1.23 -17.84
N GLY A 229 5.53 -1.29 -18.43
CA GLY A 229 4.37 -1.93 -17.80
C GLY A 229 4.49 -3.44 -17.67
N ALA A 230 4.89 -4.14 -18.73
CA ALA A 230 5.05 -5.60 -18.70
C ALA A 230 6.18 -6.05 -17.76
N ALA A 231 7.32 -5.32 -17.78
CA ALA A 231 8.44 -5.61 -16.89
C ALA A 231 8.15 -5.27 -15.42
N PHE A 232 7.08 -4.55 -15.14
CA PHE A 232 6.54 -4.38 -13.79
C PHE A 232 5.49 -5.47 -13.47
N ALA A 233 4.48 -5.64 -14.33
CA ALA A 233 3.33 -6.50 -14.10
C ALA A 233 3.71 -7.99 -13.96
N ILE A 234 4.66 -8.49 -14.75
CA ILE A 234 5.08 -9.89 -14.71
C ILE A 234 5.76 -10.24 -13.37
N PRO A 235 6.79 -9.52 -12.89
CA PRO A 235 7.36 -9.76 -11.57
C PRO A 235 6.36 -9.51 -10.44
N GLN A 236 5.46 -8.52 -10.56
CA GLN A 236 4.39 -8.28 -9.60
C GLN A 236 3.52 -9.54 -9.43
N TYR A 237 3.09 -10.15 -10.53
CA TYR A 237 2.34 -11.41 -10.51
C TYR A 237 3.16 -12.56 -9.91
N LEU A 238 4.39 -12.76 -10.37
CA LEU A 238 5.22 -13.90 -9.94
C LEU A 238 5.57 -13.81 -8.45
N ILE A 239 6.06 -12.65 -7.99
CA ILE A 239 6.48 -12.50 -6.60
C ILE A 239 5.28 -12.62 -5.65
N SER A 240 4.17 -11.96 -5.96
CA SER A 240 2.97 -11.98 -5.10
C SER A 240 2.36 -13.36 -4.95
N ASN A 241 2.41 -14.20 -5.99
CA ASN A 241 1.83 -15.54 -5.97
C ASN A 241 2.78 -16.63 -5.43
N PHE A 242 4.10 -16.46 -5.58
CA PHE A 242 5.07 -17.53 -5.24
C PHE A 242 5.99 -17.20 -4.07
N HIS A 243 6.11 -15.92 -3.68
CA HIS A 243 6.97 -15.51 -2.57
C HIS A 243 6.18 -14.82 -1.45
N GLY A 244 5.14 -14.06 -1.80
CA GLY A 244 4.34 -13.27 -0.86
C GLY A 244 4.51 -11.76 -1.04
N PRO A 245 3.97 -10.93 -0.12
CA PRO A 245 3.80 -9.50 -0.36
C PRO A 245 5.08 -8.64 -0.24
N TRP A 246 6.15 -9.14 0.37
CA TRP A 246 7.26 -8.31 0.86
C TRP A 246 8.14 -7.69 -0.22
N LEU A 247 8.42 -8.41 -1.31
CA LEU A 247 9.33 -7.95 -2.37
C LEU A 247 8.64 -7.53 -3.67
N VAL A 248 7.32 -7.54 -3.70
CA VAL A 248 6.54 -7.36 -4.93
C VAL A 248 6.92 -6.07 -5.64
N ASP A 249 6.81 -4.94 -4.95
CA ASP A 249 7.06 -3.63 -5.56
C ASP A 249 8.53 -3.39 -5.85
N VAL A 250 9.41 -3.75 -4.92
CA VAL A 250 10.85 -3.56 -5.10
C VAL A 250 11.34 -4.36 -6.31
N GLY A 251 10.95 -5.63 -6.40
CA GLY A 251 11.31 -6.50 -7.52
C GLY A 251 10.72 -6.05 -8.85
N ALA A 252 9.43 -5.70 -8.86
CA ALA A 252 8.73 -5.22 -10.05
C ALA A 252 9.30 -3.88 -10.55
N ALA A 253 9.56 -2.94 -9.64
CA ALA A 253 10.11 -1.63 -9.97
C ALA A 253 11.53 -1.72 -10.53
N VAL A 254 12.41 -2.50 -9.88
CA VAL A 254 13.79 -2.72 -10.37
C VAL A 254 13.76 -3.40 -11.74
N SER A 255 12.93 -4.42 -11.93
CA SER A 255 12.76 -5.07 -13.23
C SER A 255 12.29 -4.08 -14.30
N SER A 256 11.30 -3.24 -14.01
CA SER A 256 10.80 -2.21 -14.92
C SER A 256 11.90 -1.20 -15.30
N MET A 257 12.64 -0.68 -14.31
CA MET A 257 13.75 0.24 -14.54
C MET A 257 14.85 -0.38 -15.41
N VAL A 258 15.27 -1.59 -15.09
CA VAL A 258 16.34 -2.29 -15.81
C VAL A 258 15.91 -2.62 -17.24
N CYS A 259 14.75 -3.23 -17.43
CA CYS A 259 14.24 -3.61 -18.74
C CYS A 259 14.02 -2.38 -19.62
N LEU A 260 13.42 -1.31 -19.10
CA LEU A 260 13.22 -0.07 -19.86
C LEU A 260 14.57 0.57 -20.22
N THR A 261 15.51 0.65 -19.29
CA THR A 261 16.85 1.21 -19.57
C THR A 261 17.61 0.42 -20.63
N LEU A 262 17.56 -0.91 -20.58
CA LEU A 262 18.19 -1.77 -21.58
C LEU A 262 17.48 -1.64 -22.93
N PHE A 263 16.14 -1.57 -22.95
CA PHE A 263 15.37 -1.38 -24.15
C PHE A 263 15.71 -0.06 -24.85
N LEU A 264 15.89 1.03 -24.10
CA LEU A 264 16.23 2.35 -24.65
C LEU A 264 17.66 2.43 -25.25
N LYS A 265 18.53 1.43 -25.03
CA LYS A 265 19.80 1.31 -25.75
C LYS A 265 19.62 0.83 -27.17
N ILE A 266 18.58 0.02 -27.41
CA ILE A 266 18.31 -0.61 -28.71
C ILE A 266 17.25 0.20 -29.49
N TRP A 267 16.27 0.75 -28.78
CA TRP A 267 15.15 1.47 -29.37
C TRP A 267 15.15 2.94 -28.96
N LYS A 268 14.90 3.83 -29.94
CA LYS A 268 14.76 5.27 -29.70
C LYS A 268 13.46 5.78 -30.34
N PRO A 269 12.76 6.72 -29.70
CA PRO A 269 11.56 7.32 -30.28
C PRO A 269 11.92 8.08 -31.57
N LYS A 270 11.02 8.02 -32.57
CA LYS A 270 11.18 8.75 -33.85
C LYS A 270 11.17 10.27 -33.65
N SER A 271 10.49 10.76 -32.62
CA SER A 271 10.43 12.15 -32.21
C SER A 271 10.66 12.27 -30.72
N ILE A 272 11.54 13.16 -30.31
CA ILE A 272 11.84 13.44 -28.90
C ILE A 272 10.94 14.58 -28.44
N MET A 273 10.21 14.37 -27.33
CA MET A 273 9.41 15.40 -26.69
C MET A 273 10.24 16.10 -25.62
N THR A 274 10.58 17.35 -25.85
CA THR A 274 11.30 18.20 -24.88
C THR A 274 10.39 19.13 -24.09
N SER A 275 9.16 19.38 -24.63
CA SER A 275 8.17 20.25 -23.98
C SER A 275 7.66 19.64 -22.67
N ALA A 276 7.80 20.40 -21.59
CA ALA A 276 7.32 20.03 -20.28
C ALA A 276 5.79 20.19 -20.08
N ASN A 277 5.11 20.83 -21.04
CA ASN A 277 3.67 21.12 -21.00
C ASN A 277 2.82 20.12 -21.79
N GLY A 278 3.39 19.01 -22.23
CA GLY A 278 2.66 17.96 -22.96
C GLY A 278 2.22 18.38 -24.38
N LYS A 279 2.55 19.57 -24.85
CA LYS A 279 2.26 20.00 -26.21
C LYS A 279 3.33 19.50 -27.17
N PHE A 280 2.91 18.88 -28.25
CA PHE A 280 3.76 18.42 -29.33
C PHE A 280 4.23 19.64 -30.14
N ASP A 281 5.40 20.19 -29.85
CA ASP A 281 6.06 21.14 -30.73
C ASP A 281 6.74 20.34 -31.82
N GLY A 282 6.14 20.38 -33.02
CA GLY A 282 6.66 19.69 -34.24
C GLY A 282 7.94 20.27 -34.81
N GLY A 283 8.80 20.88 -33.96
CA GLY A 283 10.07 21.45 -34.32
C GLY A 283 11.22 20.55 -33.96
N ASN A 284 12.06 20.24 -34.92
CA ASN A 284 13.37 19.65 -34.79
C ASN A 284 14.25 20.57 -33.92
N GLN A 285 14.15 20.50 -32.58
CA GLN A 285 15.12 21.16 -31.70
C GLN A 285 16.21 20.16 -31.34
N SER A 286 17.28 20.23 -32.13
CA SER A 286 18.58 19.67 -31.78
C SER A 286 19.08 20.26 -30.47
N GLY A 287 19.22 19.40 -29.44
CA GLY A 287 20.25 19.56 -28.42
C GLY A 287 20.10 20.68 -27.41
N ALA A 288 19.00 20.76 -26.68
CA ALA A 288 19.05 21.34 -25.35
C ALA A 288 19.56 20.23 -24.39
N SER A 289 20.78 20.35 -23.94
CA SER A 289 21.35 19.55 -22.85
C SER A 289 20.51 19.81 -21.61
N VAL A 290 19.63 18.86 -21.31
CA VAL A 290 18.80 18.90 -20.11
C VAL A 290 19.70 18.72 -18.91
N GLY A 291 19.80 19.75 -18.09
CA GLY A 291 20.28 19.81 -16.72
C GLY A 291 21.60 19.09 -16.48
N GLY A 292 22.63 19.82 -16.04
CA GLY A 292 23.93 19.25 -15.71
C GLY A 292 23.85 18.12 -14.71
N GLY A 293 23.57 16.91 -15.21
CA GLY A 293 23.70 15.70 -14.43
C GLY A 293 25.19 15.46 -14.20
N HIS A 294 25.60 15.37 -12.94
CA HIS A 294 26.90 14.82 -12.61
C HIS A 294 26.99 13.45 -13.27
N ASN A 295 28.00 13.25 -14.12
CA ASN A 295 28.29 11.93 -14.68
C ASN A 295 28.89 11.06 -13.57
N TYR A 296 28.05 10.38 -12.81
CA TYR A 296 28.50 9.43 -11.82
C TYR A 296 29.17 8.24 -12.50
N SER A 297 30.28 7.79 -11.95
CA SER A 297 30.96 6.58 -12.39
C SER A 297 30.06 5.36 -12.13
N ARG A 298 30.25 4.28 -12.91
CA ARG A 298 29.55 3.01 -12.68
C ARG A 298 29.72 2.51 -11.25
N LYS A 299 30.89 2.75 -10.65
CA LYS A 299 31.20 2.35 -9.28
C LYS A 299 30.35 3.12 -8.27
N GLU A 300 30.19 4.43 -8.43
CA GLU A 300 29.35 5.25 -7.54
C GLU A 300 27.89 4.83 -7.61
N VAL A 301 27.35 4.61 -8.81
CA VAL A 301 25.99 4.13 -9.00
C VAL A 301 25.79 2.74 -8.37
N MET A 302 26.71 1.80 -8.61
CA MET A 302 26.63 0.46 -7.99
C MET A 302 26.71 0.53 -6.47
N THR A 303 27.61 1.38 -5.93
CA THR A 303 27.71 1.59 -4.47
C THR A 303 26.41 2.14 -3.90
N ALA A 304 25.74 3.06 -4.61
CA ALA A 304 24.45 3.61 -4.19
C ALA A 304 23.31 2.57 -4.21
N TRP A 305 23.36 1.60 -5.13
CA TRP A 305 22.40 0.48 -5.18
C TRP A 305 22.67 -0.63 -4.15
N THR A 306 23.89 -0.74 -3.63
CA THR A 306 24.30 -1.85 -2.75
C THR A 306 23.37 -2.05 -1.54
N PRO A 307 22.94 -1.03 -0.77
CA PRO A 307 22.04 -1.23 0.37
C PRO A 307 20.70 -1.86 -0.02
N TRP A 308 20.17 -1.49 -1.18
CA TRP A 308 18.89 -1.97 -1.69
C TRP A 308 19.00 -3.39 -2.26
N LEU A 309 20.11 -3.73 -2.85
CA LEU A 309 20.42 -5.11 -3.27
C LEU A 309 20.55 -6.03 -2.05
N ILE A 310 21.23 -5.60 -0.99
CA ILE A 310 21.35 -6.35 0.28
C ILE A 310 19.96 -6.55 0.88
N LEU A 311 19.15 -5.49 0.94
CA LEU A 311 17.75 -5.58 1.38
C LEU A 311 16.99 -6.64 0.60
N SER A 312 17.04 -6.57 -0.74
CA SER A 312 16.30 -7.49 -1.62
C SER A 312 16.73 -8.94 -1.40
N VAL A 313 18.02 -9.21 -1.29
CA VAL A 313 18.55 -10.58 -1.06
C VAL A 313 18.11 -11.09 0.32
N ILE A 314 18.22 -10.28 1.36
CA ILE A 314 17.86 -10.71 2.72
C ILE A 314 16.35 -10.93 2.83
N VAL A 315 15.51 -10.03 2.30
CA VAL A 315 14.06 -10.20 2.35
C VAL A 315 13.62 -11.39 1.50
N LEU A 316 14.29 -11.67 0.37
CA LEU A 316 14.07 -12.89 -0.41
C LEU A 316 14.32 -14.14 0.44
N LEU A 317 15.45 -14.20 1.16
CA LEU A 317 15.77 -15.33 2.04
C LEU A 317 14.75 -15.47 3.17
N TRP A 318 14.32 -14.37 3.79
CA TRP A 318 13.31 -14.36 4.86
C TRP A 318 11.92 -14.81 4.38
N GLY A 319 11.63 -14.72 3.09
CA GLY A 319 10.39 -15.21 2.48
C GLY A 319 10.39 -16.73 2.18
N ILE A 320 11.55 -17.40 2.19
CA ILE A 320 11.66 -18.84 1.93
C ILE A 320 11.06 -19.62 3.11
N PRO A 321 10.04 -20.50 2.87
CA PRO A 321 9.35 -21.22 3.94
C PRO A 321 10.26 -22.06 4.84
N GLU A 322 11.23 -22.77 4.27
CA GLU A 322 12.18 -23.62 5.00
C GLU A 322 13.07 -22.79 5.92
N TRP A 323 13.57 -21.66 5.42
CA TRP A 323 14.37 -20.73 6.19
C TRP A 323 13.57 -20.11 7.33
N LYS A 324 12.36 -19.67 7.05
CA LYS A 324 11.46 -19.12 8.04
C LYS A 324 11.12 -20.13 9.13
N LYS A 325 10.82 -21.38 8.75
CA LYS A 325 10.55 -22.46 9.69
C LYS A 325 11.74 -22.79 10.59
N ALA A 326 12.97 -22.75 10.05
CA ALA A 326 14.18 -22.95 10.85
C ALA A 326 14.37 -21.81 11.88
N LEU A 327 14.17 -20.54 11.46
CA LEU A 327 14.23 -19.39 12.37
C LEU A 327 13.11 -19.41 13.43
N ASP A 328 11.90 -19.81 13.04
CA ASP A 328 10.77 -19.99 13.96
C ASP A 328 11.06 -21.06 15.03
N GLY A 329 11.75 -22.14 14.65
CA GLY A 329 12.17 -23.19 15.58
C GLY A 329 13.05 -22.68 16.72
N ILE A 330 13.76 -21.57 16.50
CA ILE A 330 14.65 -20.93 17.48
C ILE A 330 13.94 -19.80 18.23
N SER A 331 13.06 -19.05 17.57
CA SER A 331 12.64 -17.71 18.02
C SER A 331 11.15 -17.54 18.27
N LEU A 332 10.30 -18.48 17.81
CA LEU A 332 8.85 -18.31 17.91
C LEU A 332 8.36 -18.52 19.36
N ILE A 333 7.82 -17.46 19.95
CA ILE A 333 7.11 -17.50 21.22
C ILE A 333 5.62 -17.31 20.92
N LYS A 334 4.80 -18.29 21.32
CA LYS A 334 3.34 -18.22 21.23
C LYS A 334 2.80 -17.75 22.58
N ILE A 335 2.09 -16.62 22.57
CA ILE A 335 1.50 -16.01 23.75
C ILE A 335 -0.02 -16.09 23.60
N GLU A 336 -0.69 -16.91 24.41
CA GLU A 336 -2.13 -16.90 24.56
C GLU A 336 -2.54 -15.58 25.20
N TRP A 337 -3.32 -14.78 24.46
CA TRP A 337 -3.61 -13.41 24.88
C TRP A 337 -4.66 -13.40 25.98
N SER A 338 -4.27 -12.96 27.15
CA SER A 338 -5.10 -12.96 28.36
C SER A 338 -6.43 -12.23 28.11
N HIS A 339 -7.54 -12.73 28.68
CA HIS A 339 -8.91 -12.22 28.56
C HIS A 339 -9.46 -12.17 27.13
N LEU A 340 -8.78 -12.76 26.12
CA LEU A 340 -9.26 -12.80 24.74
C LEU A 340 -9.20 -14.21 24.14
N HIS A 341 -8.10 -14.96 24.39
CA HIS A 341 -7.92 -16.31 23.84
C HIS A 341 -9.04 -17.24 24.32
N ASN A 342 -9.79 -17.80 23.38
CA ASN A 342 -10.95 -18.69 23.63
C ASN A 342 -12.08 -18.03 24.46
N MET A 343 -12.13 -16.70 24.56
CA MET A 343 -13.14 -15.99 25.31
C MET A 343 -14.30 -15.47 24.45
N VAL A 344 -14.14 -15.46 23.13
CA VAL A 344 -15.14 -14.97 22.16
C VAL A 344 -15.57 -16.12 21.26
N GLN A 345 -16.87 -16.21 21.00
CA GLN A 345 -17.49 -17.20 20.14
C GLN A 345 -18.28 -16.54 19.01
N LYS A 346 -17.98 -16.88 17.77
CA LYS A 346 -18.80 -16.52 16.61
C LYS A 346 -20.06 -17.37 16.56
N MET A 347 -21.15 -16.74 16.20
CA MET A 347 -22.48 -17.34 16.14
C MET A 347 -23.05 -17.32 14.71
N PRO A 348 -24.08 -18.14 14.42
CA PRO A 348 -24.86 -17.99 13.19
C PRO A 348 -25.48 -16.58 13.10
N PRO A 349 -25.63 -15.96 11.89
CA PRO A 349 -25.34 -16.55 10.57
C PRO A 349 -23.88 -16.37 10.10
N VAL A 350 -23.01 -15.74 10.87
CA VAL A 350 -21.62 -15.46 10.50
C VAL A 350 -20.76 -16.73 10.49
N ALA A 351 -21.05 -17.65 11.39
CA ALA A 351 -20.49 -19.00 11.36
C ALA A 351 -21.64 -20.02 11.30
N ALA A 352 -21.51 -21.07 10.49
CA ALA A 352 -22.56 -22.09 10.35
C ALA A 352 -22.88 -22.80 11.68
N VAL A 353 -21.85 -22.96 12.52
CA VAL A 353 -21.95 -23.47 13.89
C VAL A 353 -21.17 -22.55 14.81
N PRO A 354 -21.49 -22.48 16.12
CA PRO A 354 -20.72 -21.69 17.06
C PRO A 354 -19.24 -22.03 17.01
N LYS A 355 -18.38 -21.04 16.75
CA LYS A 355 -16.92 -21.21 16.59
C LYS A 355 -16.16 -20.34 17.56
N ILE A 356 -15.32 -20.93 18.39
CA ILE A 356 -14.46 -20.22 19.34
C ILE A 356 -13.32 -19.53 18.56
N GLU A 357 -13.07 -18.26 18.88
CA GLU A 357 -11.97 -17.48 18.29
C GLU A 357 -10.70 -17.59 19.16
N GLU A 358 -9.63 -18.03 18.53
CA GLU A 358 -8.31 -18.03 19.15
C GLU A 358 -7.69 -16.65 19.10
N ALA A 359 -6.91 -16.29 20.12
CA ALA A 359 -6.08 -15.11 20.16
C ALA A 359 -4.69 -15.48 20.65
N ILE A 360 -3.86 -15.96 19.72
CA ILE A 360 -2.47 -16.35 19.98
C ILE A 360 -1.54 -15.34 19.30
N PHE A 361 -0.83 -14.56 20.11
CA PHE A 361 0.17 -13.63 19.59
C PHE A 361 1.48 -14.39 19.31
N LYS A 362 1.90 -14.35 18.04
CA LYS A 362 3.14 -15.01 17.59
C LYS A 362 4.27 -13.99 17.59
N LEU A 363 5.09 -14.01 18.65
CA LEU A 363 6.30 -13.20 18.73
C LEU A 363 7.47 -13.98 18.10
N ASN A 364 7.57 -13.90 16.78
CA ASN A 364 8.61 -14.54 15.98
C ASN A 364 9.75 -13.55 15.66
N TRP A 365 10.39 -13.06 16.70
CA TRP A 365 11.31 -11.92 16.65
C TRP A 365 12.47 -12.08 15.67
N LEU A 366 12.95 -13.29 15.39
CA LEU A 366 14.04 -13.53 14.44
C LEU A 366 13.53 -13.76 13.00
N SER A 367 12.45 -14.53 12.83
CA SER A 367 11.89 -14.84 11.52
C SER A 367 11.00 -13.73 10.96
N ALA A 368 10.66 -12.72 11.77
CA ALA A 368 9.91 -11.56 11.30
C ALA A 368 10.67 -10.82 10.20
N THR A 369 9.99 -10.47 9.12
CA THR A 369 10.59 -9.76 7.97
C THR A 369 11.27 -8.46 8.39
N GLY A 370 10.69 -7.74 9.36
CA GLY A 370 11.30 -6.52 9.91
C GLY A 370 12.69 -6.75 10.51
N THR A 371 12.96 -7.94 11.05
CA THR A 371 14.31 -8.29 11.56
C THR A 371 15.28 -8.53 10.40
N GLY A 372 14.86 -9.19 9.33
CA GLY A 372 15.67 -9.29 8.11
C GLY A 372 16.03 -7.91 7.55
N ILE A 373 15.06 -6.98 7.52
CA ILE A 373 15.30 -5.60 7.09
C ILE A 373 16.28 -4.88 8.03
N PHE A 374 16.15 -5.07 9.34
CA PHE A 374 17.09 -4.51 10.32
C PHE A 374 18.52 -5.02 10.08
N ILE A 375 18.69 -6.33 9.88
CA ILE A 375 19.99 -6.94 9.56
C ILE A 375 20.55 -6.35 8.26
N ALA A 376 19.73 -6.23 7.20
CA ALA A 376 20.12 -5.60 5.95
C ALA A 376 20.59 -4.15 6.16
N SER A 377 19.89 -3.40 7.00
CA SER A 377 20.22 -2.00 7.32
C SER A 377 21.55 -1.88 8.07
N VAL A 378 21.79 -2.76 9.05
CA VAL A 378 23.05 -2.79 9.82
C VAL A 378 24.23 -3.17 8.92
N ILE A 379 24.10 -4.20 8.09
CA ILE A 379 25.15 -4.60 7.14
C ILE A 379 25.45 -3.43 6.18
N SER A 380 24.41 -2.83 5.62
CA SER A 380 24.53 -1.68 4.72
C SER A 380 25.21 -0.49 5.39
N ALA A 381 24.88 -0.21 6.65
CA ALA A 381 25.47 0.88 7.42
C ALA A 381 26.99 0.68 7.60
N PHE A 382 27.43 -0.55 7.95
CA PHE A 382 28.86 -0.85 8.04
C PHE A 382 29.56 -0.68 6.70
N LEU A 383 28.98 -1.15 5.61
CA LEU A 383 29.54 -0.99 4.26
C LEU A 383 29.62 0.49 3.83
N MET A 384 28.69 1.33 4.29
CA MET A 384 28.71 2.78 4.10
C MET A 384 29.66 3.52 5.06
N GLY A 385 30.38 2.82 5.94
CA GLY A 385 31.34 3.39 6.88
C GLY A 385 30.71 4.10 8.08
N TYR A 386 29.52 3.70 8.50
CA TYR A 386 28.95 4.20 9.76
C TYR A 386 29.59 3.54 10.97
N ARG A 387 29.83 4.35 12.01
CA ARG A 387 30.17 3.84 13.35
C ARG A 387 28.91 3.43 14.10
N ILE A 388 29.01 2.50 15.04
CA ILE A 388 27.88 2.01 15.85
C ILE A 388 27.11 3.18 16.50
N ARG A 389 27.84 4.16 17.06
CA ARG A 389 27.23 5.33 17.71
C ARG A 389 26.40 6.17 16.73
N GLU A 390 26.88 6.32 15.50
CA GLU A 390 26.16 7.05 14.43
C GLU A 390 24.91 6.28 13.98
N MET A 391 25.01 4.95 13.83
CA MET A 391 23.85 4.10 13.54
C MET A 391 22.76 4.22 14.61
N LEU A 392 23.13 4.15 15.89
CA LEU A 392 22.19 4.30 16.99
C LEU A 392 21.53 5.69 17.01
N ALA A 393 22.30 6.74 16.70
CA ALA A 393 21.76 8.09 16.59
C ALA A 393 20.73 8.19 15.45
N VAL A 394 21.06 7.66 14.25
CA VAL A 394 20.12 7.63 13.11
C VAL A 394 18.89 6.79 13.44
N TYR A 395 19.06 5.65 14.11
CA TYR A 395 17.93 4.80 14.52
C TYR A 395 16.98 5.51 15.48
N TRP A 396 17.53 6.21 16.48
CA TRP A 396 16.75 7.00 17.42
C TRP A 396 16.01 8.16 16.76
N GLU A 397 16.66 8.85 15.82
CA GLU A 397 16.02 9.91 15.06
C GLU A 397 14.92 9.37 14.13
N THR A 398 15.12 8.19 13.53
CA THR A 398 14.10 7.49 12.75
C THR A 398 12.89 7.15 13.63
N PHE A 399 13.11 6.64 14.83
CA PHE A 399 12.04 6.36 15.78
C PHE A 399 11.26 7.65 16.14
N LYS A 400 11.96 8.76 16.43
CA LYS A 400 11.31 10.06 16.70
C LYS A 400 10.49 10.54 15.52
N LEU A 401 11.00 10.37 14.30
CA LEU A 401 10.30 10.72 13.06
C LEU A 401 9.00 9.93 12.90
N LEU A 402 9.04 8.63 13.22
CA LEU A 402 7.94 7.71 12.99
C LEU A 402 6.97 7.56 14.16
N LYS A 403 7.24 8.12 15.34
CA LYS A 403 6.44 7.90 16.56
C LYS A 403 4.93 8.06 16.37
N TYR A 404 4.51 9.09 15.61
CA TYR A 404 3.09 9.32 15.33
C TYR A 404 2.52 8.33 14.31
N SER A 405 3.31 7.91 13.33
CA SER A 405 2.92 6.86 12.38
C SER A 405 2.76 5.52 13.08
N LEU A 406 3.68 5.15 13.95
CA LEU A 406 3.59 3.93 14.76
C LEU A 406 2.37 3.96 15.70
N MET A 407 2.08 5.11 16.31
CA MET A 407 0.89 5.30 17.14
C MET A 407 -0.41 5.18 16.31
N THR A 408 -0.43 5.74 15.10
CA THR A 408 -1.56 5.60 14.17
C THR A 408 -1.81 4.13 13.85
N ILE A 409 -0.78 3.39 13.47
CA ILE A 409 -0.88 1.98 13.09
C ILE A 409 -1.36 1.15 14.29
N ALA A 410 -0.78 1.36 15.48
CA ALA A 410 -1.21 0.67 16.69
C ALA A 410 -2.68 0.94 17.02
N ALA A 411 -3.13 2.20 16.96
CA ALA A 411 -4.52 2.57 17.22
C ALA A 411 -5.49 2.02 16.17
N MET A 412 -5.10 2.02 14.88
CA MET A 412 -5.91 1.46 13.80
C MET A 412 -6.08 -0.06 13.93
N LEU A 413 -4.99 -0.78 14.18
CA LEU A 413 -5.08 -2.23 14.38
C LEU A 413 -5.86 -2.55 15.67
N ALA A 414 -5.70 -1.75 16.74
CA ALA A 414 -6.51 -1.87 17.94
C ALA A 414 -8.01 -1.73 17.62
N LEU A 415 -8.38 -0.72 16.80
CA LEU A 415 -9.74 -0.55 16.30
C LEU A 415 -10.20 -1.78 15.52
N GLY A 416 -9.44 -2.21 14.50
CA GLY A 416 -9.82 -3.33 13.65
C GLY A 416 -9.97 -4.66 14.39
N TYR A 417 -9.12 -4.93 15.37
CA TYR A 417 -9.28 -6.11 16.22
C TYR A 417 -10.44 -5.98 17.21
N CYS A 418 -10.70 -4.78 17.74
CA CYS A 418 -11.89 -4.53 18.56
C CYS A 418 -13.17 -4.78 17.76
N THR A 419 -13.28 -4.26 16.55
CA THR A 419 -14.48 -4.45 15.68
C THR A 419 -14.62 -5.91 15.24
N ARG A 420 -13.51 -6.60 14.96
CA ARG A 420 -13.50 -8.04 14.62
C ARG A 420 -14.04 -8.90 15.77
N TYR A 421 -13.48 -8.73 16.97
CA TYR A 421 -13.86 -9.58 18.12
C TYR A 421 -15.24 -9.21 18.70
N SER A 422 -15.70 -7.97 18.54
CA SER A 422 -17.04 -7.55 18.98
C SER A 422 -18.17 -7.94 18.03
N GLY A 423 -17.87 -8.35 16.78
CA GLY A 423 -18.88 -8.64 15.77
C GLY A 423 -19.41 -7.41 15.02
N VAL A 424 -18.87 -6.23 15.28
CA VAL A 424 -19.21 -4.97 14.59
C VAL A 424 -18.97 -5.09 13.07
N ASP A 425 -17.80 -5.61 12.66
CA ASP A 425 -17.47 -5.86 11.25
C ASP A 425 -18.49 -6.80 10.59
N SER A 426 -18.86 -7.86 11.32
CA SER A 426 -19.80 -8.86 10.84
C SER A 426 -21.20 -8.27 10.66
N THR A 427 -21.65 -7.40 11.57
CA THR A 427 -22.94 -6.69 11.44
C THR A 427 -22.96 -5.82 10.18
N LEU A 428 -21.90 -5.05 9.93
CA LEU A 428 -21.74 -4.28 8.70
C LEU A 428 -21.74 -5.19 7.46
N GLY A 429 -20.99 -6.30 7.53
CA GLY A 429 -20.91 -7.27 6.44
C GLY A 429 -22.27 -7.89 6.09
N LEU A 430 -23.08 -8.24 7.08
CA LEU A 430 -24.45 -8.75 6.88
C LEU A 430 -25.35 -7.70 6.21
N ALA A 431 -25.22 -6.42 6.58
CA ALA A 431 -25.97 -5.34 5.93
C ALA A 431 -25.56 -5.14 4.48
N PHE A 432 -24.26 -5.13 4.18
CA PHE A 432 -23.74 -4.97 2.81
C PHE A 432 -24.05 -6.18 1.92
N ALA A 433 -24.19 -7.38 2.48
CA ALA A 433 -24.59 -8.55 1.73
C ALA A 433 -25.96 -8.40 1.03
N ASN A 434 -26.82 -7.49 1.51
CA ASN A 434 -28.08 -7.17 0.84
C ASN A 434 -27.93 -6.51 -0.54
N THR A 435 -26.73 -6.05 -0.95
CA THR A 435 -26.49 -5.56 -2.30
C THR A 435 -26.44 -6.66 -3.37
N GLY A 436 -26.38 -7.93 -2.93
CA GLY A 436 -26.51 -9.10 -3.80
C GLY A 436 -25.43 -9.19 -4.87
N VAL A 437 -25.84 -9.46 -6.12
CA VAL A 437 -24.94 -9.70 -7.26
C VAL A 437 -24.03 -8.51 -7.59
N LEU A 438 -24.41 -7.30 -7.22
CA LEU A 438 -23.60 -6.09 -7.44
C LEU A 438 -22.50 -5.88 -6.39
N TYR A 439 -22.48 -6.72 -5.35
CA TYR A 439 -21.52 -6.57 -4.26
C TYR A 439 -20.05 -6.54 -4.71
N PRO A 440 -19.56 -7.40 -5.63
CA PRO A 440 -18.16 -7.36 -6.05
C PRO A 440 -17.72 -5.99 -6.60
N PHE A 441 -18.60 -5.32 -7.33
CA PHE A 441 -18.33 -3.97 -7.83
C PHE A 441 -18.33 -2.92 -6.70
N PHE A 442 -19.39 -2.86 -5.91
CA PHE A 442 -19.52 -1.87 -4.84
C PHE A 442 -18.57 -2.12 -3.67
N GLY A 443 -18.29 -3.37 -3.32
CA GLY A 443 -17.28 -3.74 -2.33
C GLY A 443 -15.88 -3.26 -2.72
N THR A 444 -15.54 -3.34 -4.01
CA THR A 444 -14.28 -2.79 -4.54
C THR A 444 -14.24 -1.26 -4.39
N LEU A 445 -15.34 -0.57 -4.70
CA LEU A 445 -15.43 0.88 -4.52
C LEU A 445 -15.42 1.30 -3.04
N LEU A 446 -15.84 0.43 -2.13
CA LEU A 446 -15.71 0.68 -0.69
C LEU A 446 -14.23 0.76 -0.27
N GLY A 447 -13.38 -0.13 -0.80
CA GLY A 447 -11.92 -0.06 -0.63
C GLY A 447 -11.34 1.25 -1.17
N TRP A 448 -11.76 1.65 -2.39
CA TRP A 448 -11.39 2.94 -2.98
C TRP A 448 -11.76 4.13 -2.08
N LEU A 449 -12.99 4.17 -1.56
CA LEU A 449 -13.45 5.20 -0.65
C LEU A 449 -12.64 5.21 0.65
N GLY A 450 -12.34 4.03 1.19
CA GLY A 450 -11.53 3.88 2.39
C GLY A 450 -10.17 4.54 2.27
N VAL A 451 -9.45 4.30 1.18
CA VAL A 451 -8.14 4.92 0.93
C VAL A 451 -8.28 6.42 0.63
N ALA A 452 -9.27 6.81 -0.17
CA ALA A 452 -9.53 8.22 -0.48
C ALA A 452 -9.72 9.07 0.78
N LEU A 453 -10.36 8.53 1.81
CA LEU A 453 -10.64 9.22 3.07
C LEU A 453 -9.51 9.10 4.11
N THR A 454 -8.84 7.94 4.17
CA THR A 454 -7.78 7.68 5.16
C THR A 454 -6.38 8.02 4.70
N GLY A 455 -6.16 8.06 3.40
CA GLY A 455 -4.84 8.21 2.78
C GLY A 455 -3.96 6.95 2.86
N SER A 456 -4.51 5.80 3.27
CA SER A 456 -3.73 4.59 3.54
C SER A 456 -4.48 3.32 3.17
N ASP A 457 -3.89 2.50 2.29
CA ASP A 457 -4.45 1.18 1.96
C ASP A 457 -4.44 0.24 3.17
N THR A 458 -3.41 0.32 4.01
CA THR A 458 -3.39 -0.39 5.31
C THR A 458 -4.59 -0.02 6.17
N ALA A 459 -4.92 1.27 6.28
CA ALA A 459 -6.06 1.73 7.05
C ALA A 459 -7.40 1.28 6.46
N SER A 460 -7.58 1.38 5.16
CA SER A 460 -8.76 0.90 4.45
C SER A 460 -8.96 -0.60 4.66
N ASN A 461 -7.89 -1.39 4.56
CA ASN A 461 -7.90 -2.83 4.78
C ASN A 461 -8.27 -3.20 6.21
N VAL A 462 -7.81 -2.43 7.19
CA VAL A 462 -8.20 -2.62 8.61
C VAL A 462 -9.66 -2.31 8.83
N LEU A 463 -10.17 -1.23 8.24
CA LEU A 463 -11.57 -0.79 8.42
C LEU A 463 -12.57 -1.72 7.75
N PHE A 464 -12.28 -2.17 6.54
CA PHE A 464 -13.26 -2.84 5.70
C PHE A 464 -12.95 -4.31 5.42
N GLY A 465 -11.75 -4.80 5.75
CA GLY A 465 -11.36 -6.19 5.48
C GLY A 465 -12.31 -7.21 6.12
N GLY A 466 -12.67 -7.01 7.39
CA GLY A 466 -13.63 -7.87 8.09
C GLY A 466 -15.02 -7.84 7.47
N LEU A 467 -15.50 -6.65 7.10
CA LEU A 467 -16.77 -6.45 6.38
C LEU A 467 -16.74 -7.18 5.03
N GLN A 468 -15.69 -7.00 4.23
CA GLN A 468 -15.55 -7.65 2.92
C GLN A 468 -15.62 -9.19 3.03
N LYS A 469 -14.92 -9.75 4.02
CA LYS A 469 -14.94 -11.18 4.29
C LYS A 469 -16.35 -11.66 4.62
N THR A 470 -17.01 -11.03 5.59
CA THR A 470 -18.34 -11.45 6.05
C THR A 470 -19.39 -11.32 4.94
N SER A 471 -19.38 -10.23 4.18
CA SER A 471 -20.29 -10.05 3.04
C SER A 471 -20.08 -11.12 1.98
N ALA A 472 -18.81 -11.45 1.65
CA ALA A 472 -18.49 -12.49 0.69
C ALA A 472 -19.01 -13.85 1.14
N GLU A 473 -18.78 -14.24 2.40
CA GLU A 473 -19.24 -15.50 2.97
C GLU A 473 -20.78 -15.61 2.91
N GLN A 474 -21.50 -14.51 3.20
CA GLN A 474 -22.96 -14.47 3.13
C GLN A 474 -23.52 -14.58 1.69
N LEU A 475 -22.79 -14.05 0.73
CA LEU A 475 -23.18 -14.10 -0.69
C LEU A 475 -22.69 -15.36 -1.43
N GLY A 476 -22.01 -16.26 -0.74
CA GLY A 476 -21.41 -17.44 -1.35
C GLY A 476 -20.24 -17.11 -2.30
N LEU A 477 -19.62 -15.92 -2.13
CA LEU A 477 -18.44 -15.51 -2.85
C LEU A 477 -17.17 -15.96 -2.11
N ASN A 478 -16.05 -16.02 -2.83
CA ASN A 478 -14.76 -16.30 -2.21
C ASN A 478 -14.35 -15.10 -1.32
N PRO A 479 -14.13 -15.28 0.01
CA PRO A 479 -13.77 -14.22 0.92
C PRO A 479 -12.38 -13.62 0.63
N VAL A 480 -11.44 -14.43 0.09
CA VAL A 480 -10.12 -13.94 -0.33
C VAL A 480 -10.24 -12.98 -1.51
N LEU A 481 -11.12 -13.30 -2.49
CA LEU A 481 -11.42 -12.41 -3.62
C LEU A 481 -11.88 -11.03 -3.15
N MET A 482 -12.85 -10.99 -2.24
CA MET A 482 -13.44 -9.72 -1.82
C MET A 482 -12.55 -8.94 -0.86
N ALA A 483 -11.84 -9.62 0.04
CA ALA A 483 -10.84 -8.97 0.88
C ALA A 483 -9.69 -8.37 0.03
N ALA A 484 -9.20 -9.11 -0.97
CA ALA A 484 -8.20 -8.61 -1.93
C ALA A 484 -8.73 -7.43 -2.76
N ALA A 485 -10.01 -7.47 -3.16
CA ALA A 485 -10.67 -6.39 -3.90
C ALA A 485 -10.73 -5.07 -3.11
N ASN A 486 -10.78 -5.14 -1.77
CA ASN A 486 -10.67 -3.95 -0.93
C ASN A 486 -9.34 -3.22 -1.15
N SER A 487 -8.23 -3.94 -1.11
CA SER A 487 -6.90 -3.39 -1.36
C SER A 487 -6.74 -2.96 -2.82
N SER A 488 -7.13 -3.81 -3.79
CA SER A 488 -6.98 -3.51 -5.22
C SER A 488 -7.85 -2.33 -5.69
N GLY A 489 -9.04 -2.15 -5.13
CA GLY A 489 -9.85 -0.95 -5.31
C GLY A 489 -9.27 0.24 -4.58
N GLY A 490 -8.77 -0.02 -3.38
CA GLY A 490 -8.16 0.97 -2.49
C GLY A 490 -7.01 1.73 -3.12
N VAL A 491 -6.12 1.05 -3.83
CA VAL A 491 -4.94 1.69 -4.46
C VAL A 491 -5.32 2.82 -5.42
N MET A 492 -6.48 2.74 -6.06
CA MET A 492 -6.98 3.79 -6.96
C MET A 492 -7.46 5.03 -6.19
N GLY A 493 -7.85 4.87 -4.92
CA GLY A 493 -8.19 5.97 -4.00
C GLY A 493 -6.99 6.82 -3.58
N LYS A 494 -5.77 6.26 -3.69
CA LYS A 494 -4.52 6.95 -3.32
C LYS A 494 -4.27 8.23 -4.11
N MET A 495 -4.81 8.34 -5.33
CA MET A 495 -4.69 9.56 -6.15
C MET A 495 -5.39 10.76 -5.52
N ILE A 496 -6.49 10.55 -4.80
CA ILE A 496 -7.40 11.62 -4.35
C ILE A 496 -7.39 11.84 -2.84
N ASP A 497 -6.57 11.10 -2.10
CA ASP A 497 -6.47 11.32 -0.66
C ASP A 497 -5.83 12.67 -0.35
N ALA A 498 -6.37 13.34 0.66
CA ALA A 498 -5.94 14.68 1.04
C ALA A 498 -4.46 14.73 1.44
N GLN A 499 -3.93 13.69 2.09
CA GLN A 499 -2.54 13.64 2.51
C GLN A 499 -1.59 13.58 1.31
N SER A 500 -1.86 12.72 0.33
CA SER A 500 -1.03 12.60 -0.88
C SER A 500 -1.09 13.85 -1.74
N ILE A 501 -2.27 14.51 -1.83
CA ILE A 501 -2.43 15.78 -2.55
C ILE A 501 -1.59 16.89 -1.89
N VAL A 502 -1.64 17.02 -0.55
CA VAL A 502 -0.82 17.98 0.19
C VAL A 502 0.68 17.69 0.03
N VAL A 503 1.08 16.43 0.06
CA VAL A 503 2.47 16.03 -0.20
C VAL A 503 2.88 16.42 -1.63
N ALA A 504 2.02 16.16 -2.62
CA ALA A 504 2.27 16.53 -4.02
C ALA A 504 2.41 18.05 -4.18
N SER A 505 1.48 18.86 -3.62
CA SER A 505 1.52 20.32 -3.69
C SER A 505 2.79 20.89 -3.03
N THR A 506 3.18 20.31 -1.90
CA THR A 506 4.40 20.69 -1.18
C THR A 506 5.66 20.37 -1.97
N ALA A 507 5.75 19.15 -2.52
CA ALA A 507 6.90 18.70 -3.30
C ALA A 507 7.10 19.51 -4.59
N THR A 508 6.00 19.95 -5.19
CA THR A 508 6.01 20.75 -6.41
C THR A 508 6.01 22.26 -6.15
N LYS A 509 6.05 22.68 -4.87
CA LYS A 509 5.99 24.08 -4.43
C LYS A 509 4.74 24.83 -4.93
N TRP A 510 3.65 24.12 -5.12
CA TRP A 510 2.39 24.64 -5.65
C TRP A 510 1.31 24.71 -4.56
N TYR A 511 1.67 25.38 -3.48
CA TYR A 511 0.84 25.55 -2.29
C TYR A 511 -0.47 26.27 -2.59
N GLY A 512 -1.57 25.84 -1.98
CA GLY A 512 -2.90 26.43 -2.12
C GLY A 512 -3.67 26.01 -3.38
N HIS A 513 -3.10 25.12 -4.20
CA HIS A 513 -3.73 24.61 -5.43
C HIS A 513 -4.17 23.15 -5.30
N GLU A 514 -4.32 22.64 -4.07
CA GLU A 514 -4.71 21.25 -3.78
C GLU A 514 -6.02 20.89 -4.47
N GLY A 515 -6.97 21.84 -4.55
CA GLY A 515 -8.24 21.66 -5.23
C GLY A 515 -8.11 21.46 -6.75
N GLU A 516 -7.10 22.07 -7.38
CA GLU A 516 -6.83 21.87 -8.82
C GLU A 516 -6.20 20.49 -9.06
N ILE A 517 -5.28 20.07 -8.18
CA ILE A 517 -4.69 18.73 -8.23
C ILE A 517 -5.79 17.68 -8.06
N LEU A 518 -6.68 17.85 -7.07
CA LEU A 518 -7.82 16.95 -6.86
C LEU A 518 -8.69 16.83 -8.11
N ARG A 519 -9.08 17.96 -8.73
CA ARG A 519 -9.89 17.96 -9.96
C ARG A 519 -9.19 17.25 -11.10
N TYR A 520 -7.87 17.41 -11.22
CA TYR A 520 -7.08 16.78 -12.28
C TYR A 520 -7.10 15.24 -12.12
N VAL A 521 -6.93 14.71 -10.92
CA VAL A 521 -6.81 13.25 -10.70
C VAL A 521 -8.14 12.55 -10.43
N PHE A 522 -9.21 13.27 -10.05
CA PHE A 522 -10.46 12.67 -9.58
C PHE A 522 -11.09 11.69 -10.58
N PHE A 523 -11.26 12.13 -11.84
CA PHE A 523 -11.87 11.28 -12.88
C PHE A 523 -10.97 10.10 -13.27
N HIS A 524 -9.65 10.25 -13.18
CA HIS A 524 -8.71 9.15 -13.38
C HIS A 524 -8.86 8.10 -12.27
N SER A 525 -8.97 8.54 -11.03
CA SER A 525 -9.13 7.68 -9.85
C SER A 525 -10.40 6.85 -9.93
N ILE A 526 -11.56 7.49 -10.13
CA ILE A 526 -12.85 6.79 -10.17
C ILE A 526 -12.97 5.87 -11.39
N ALA A 527 -12.42 6.27 -12.54
CA ALA A 527 -12.43 5.44 -13.74
C ALA A 527 -11.61 4.16 -13.54
N LEU A 528 -10.40 4.26 -12.98
CA LEU A 528 -9.58 3.10 -12.69
C LEU A 528 -10.17 2.23 -11.58
N ALA A 529 -10.76 2.82 -10.53
CA ALA A 529 -11.47 2.07 -9.49
C ALA A 529 -12.67 1.29 -10.05
N ALA A 530 -13.44 1.91 -10.94
CA ALA A 530 -14.55 1.24 -11.62
C ALA A 530 -14.07 0.07 -12.50
N LEU A 531 -12.95 0.22 -13.20
CA LEU A 531 -12.36 -0.87 -13.99
C LEU A 531 -11.90 -2.03 -13.10
N VAL A 532 -11.32 -1.75 -11.92
CA VAL A 532 -11.00 -2.80 -10.92
C VAL A 532 -12.28 -3.48 -10.46
N GLY A 533 -13.33 -2.73 -10.13
CA GLY A 533 -14.64 -3.28 -9.73
C GLY A 533 -15.27 -4.17 -10.81
N ILE A 534 -15.12 -3.80 -12.08
CA ILE A 534 -15.56 -4.64 -13.21
C ILE A 534 -14.73 -5.93 -13.27
N LEU A 535 -13.40 -5.85 -13.13
CA LEU A 535 -12.54 -7.05 -13.13
C LEU A 535 -12.92 -7.99 -11.98
N VAL A 536 -13.11 -7.46 -10.77
CA VAL A 536 -13.52 -8.26 -9.60
C VAL A 536 -14.89 -8.89 -9.83
N THR A 537 -15.82 -8.19 -10.44
CA THR A 537 -17.14 -8.74 -10.81
C THR A 537 -17.01 -9.87 -11.84
N LEU A 538 -16.13 -9.72 -12.82
CA LEU A 538 -15.82 -10.79 -13.78
C LEU A 538 -15.18 -12.00 -13.08
N GLN A 539 -14.26 -11.77 -12.17
CA GLN A 539 -13.63 -12.84 -11.36
C GLN A 539 -14.64 -13.54 -10.47
N ALA A 540 -15.67 -12.85 -9.97
CA ALA A 540 -16.72 -13.45 -9.16
C ALA A 540 -17.66 -14.36 -9.96
N TYR A 541 -18.00 -14.01 -11.20
CA TYR A 541 -19.14 -14.63 -11.89
C TYR A 541 -18.88 -15.12 -13.31
N VAL A 542 -17.83 -14.68 -14.00
CA VAL A 542 -17.66 -14.92 -15.44
C VAL A 542 -16.45 -15.78 -15.75
N HIS A 543 -16.69 -16.95 -16.37
CA HIS A 543 -15.60 -17.75 -16.95
C HIS A 543 -14.99 -17.03 -18.18
N PRO A 544 -13.64 -16.99 -18.38
CA PRO A 544 -12.60 -17.73 -17.63
C PRO A 544 -12.03 -16.98 -16.41
N PHE A 545 -12.51 -15.77 -16.06
CA PHE A 545 -11.95 -14.97 -14.98
C PHE A 545 -12.08 -15.64 -13.61
N THR A 546 -13.14 -16.46 -13.40
CA THR A 546 -13.32 -17.26 -12.19
C THR A 546 -12.18 -18.26 -11.95
N LEU A 547 -11.43 -18.66 -13.00
CA LEU A 547 -10.24 -19.52 -12.86
C LEU A 547 -9.06 -18.82 -12.15
N LEU A 548 -9.10 -17.52 -12.01
CA LEU A 548 -8.10 -16.75 -11.27
C LEU A 548 -8.38 -16.72 -9.76
N VAL A 549 -9.54 -17.22 -9.32
CA VAL A 549 -9.97 -17.21 -7.92
C VAL A 549 -9.74 -18.61 -7.33
N HIS A 550 -8.64 -18.78 -6.61
CA HIS A 550 -8.28 -20.05 -5.95
C HIS A 550 -7.92 -19.77 -4.49
#